data_511842c12afe96747b1dcce5556ea483
#
_entry.id   511842c12afe96747b1dcce5556ea483
#
_cell.length_a   1.000
_cell.length_b   1.000
_cell.length_c   1.000
_cell.angle_alpha   90.00
_cell.angle_beta   90.00
_cell.angle_gamma   90.00
#
_symmetry.space_group_name_H-M   'P 1'
#
loop_
_entity.id
_entity.type
_entity.pdbx_description
1 polymer ?
#
loop_
_entity_poly.entity_id
_entity_poly.type
_entity_poly.pdbx_seq_one_letter_code
_entity_poly.pdbx_strand_id
1 'polypeptide(L)'
;MLEISGRICQPPEGYIVIVVARFNKSITQRLLDGAIAKLRQHNVQEQDIRVVWVPGAYETPFIASYFAKDRKCLAVICLGAVIKGETSHDQHINRAVSMALWEIASHTGTPVIFGILTCDSVEQANARSGMIESAKDKVICPAPGNKGAEAAEAALELIDLVTELPETDSDDSGLSEMVSKFIDACGSLTKNGDSFPFLPSTLFDDDDDDELFDISGGGNYDFPQLPHIPKKQAKKTRKKQTKKNKK
;
A
#
# COMPACT_ATOMS: atom_id res chain seq x y z
N MET A 1 26.26 -0.86 22.28
CA MET A 1 25.48 -0.71 21.07
C MET A 1 24.14 -1.37 21.33
N LEU A 2 23.03 -0.67 21.16
CA LEU A 2 21.68 -1.24 21.26
C LEU A 2 21.26 -1.62 19.82
N GLU A 3 20.85 -2.86 19.61
CA GLU A 3 20.33 -3.35 18.35
C GLU A 3 18.88 -3.75 18.57
N ILE A 4 17.98 -3.22 17.76
CA ILE A 4 16.54 -3.52 17.80
C ILE A 4 16.16 -4.08 16.42
N SER A 5 15.51 -5.22 16.39
CA SER A 5 15.05 -5.86 15.15
C SER A 5 13.69 -6.50 15.37
N GLY A 6 12.78 -6.29 14.44
CA GLY A 6 11.48 -6.96 14.45
C GLY A 6 11.62 -8.46 14.19
N ARG A 7 10.66 -9.22 14.69
CA ARG A 7 10.54 -10.67 14.50
C ARG A 7 9.25 -10.98 13.78
N ILE A 8 9.28 -12.00 12.97
CA ILE A 8 8.04 -12.50 12.34
C ILE A 8 7.33 -13.39 13.38
N CYS A 9 6.37 -12.81 14.11
CA CYS A 9 5.65 -13.48 15.17
C CYS A 9 4.12 -13.28 15.01
N GLN A 10 3.34 -13.86 15.91
CA GLN A 10 1.91 -13.58 15.99
C GLN A 10 1.71 -12.13 16.41
N PRO A 11 0.94 -11.32 15.64
CA PRO A 11 0.72 -9.92 15.99
C PRO A 11 -0.18 -9.76 17.23
N PRO A 12 -0.16 -8.57 17.87
CA PRO A 12 -1.07 -8.24 18.96
C PRO A 12 -2.54 -8.20 18.50
N GLU A 13 -3.46 -7.88 19.43
CA GLU A 13 -4.88 -7.73 19.11
C GLU A 13 -5.10 -6.56 18.13
N GLY A 14 -5.78 -6.84 17.03
CA GLY A 14 -6.05 -5.88 15.96
C GLY A 14 -6.34 -6.58 14.65
N TYR A 15 -6.22 -5.85 13.53
CA TYR A 15 -6.43 -6.43 12.21
C TYR A 15 -5.42 -5.92 11.19
N ILE A 16 -5.19 -6.72 10.16
CA ILE A 16 -4.35 -6.39 9.01
C ILE A 16 -5.25 -6.19 7.79
N VAL A 17 -4.99 -5.13 7.03
CA VAL A 17 -5.72 -4.83 5.79
C VAL A 17 -4.86 -5.18 4.59
N ILE A 18 -5.43 -5.87 3.62
CA ILE A 18 -4.81 -6.12 2.33
C ILE A 18 -5.62 -5.38 1.27
N VAL A 19 -5.05 -4.32 0.70
CA VAL A 19 -5.66 -3.55 -0.40
C VAL A 19 -5.13 -4.10 -1.71
N VAL A 20 -6.03 -4.61 -2.56
CA VAL A 20 -5.65 -5.37 -3.77
C VAL A 20 -6.19 -4.70 -5.02
N ALA A 21 -5.33 -4.42 -5.99
CA ALA A 21 -5.72 -3.92 -7.30
C ALA A 21 -6.37 -5.01 -8.15
N ARG A 22 -7.52 -4.68 -8.79
CA ARG A 22 -8.19 -5.60 -9.74
C ARG A 22 -7.51 -5.65 -11.10
N PHE A 23 -6.81 -4.59 -11.48
CA PHE A 23 -6.02 -4.60 -12.71
C PHE A 23 -4.97 -5.70 -12.64
N ASN A 24 -4.77 -6.45 -13.70
CA ASN A 24 -3.92 -7.65 -13.72
C ASN A 24 -4.34 -8.73 -12.69
N LYS A 25 -5.65 -9.00 -12.57
CA LYS A 25 -6.25 -9.81 -11.51
C LYS A 25 -5.63 -11.20 -11.35
N SER A 26 -5.22 -11.85 -12.42
CA SER A 26 -4.56 -13.18 -12.35
C SER A 26 -3.25 -13.14 -11.56
N ILE A 27 -2.54 -12.02 -11.62
CA ILE A 27 -1.29 -11.78 -10.90
C ILE A 27 -1.59 -11.35 -9.45
N THR A 28 -2.46 -10.35 -9.29
CA THR A 28 -2.77 -9.79 -7.97
C THR A 28 -3.50 -10.78 -7.06
N GLN A 29 -4.28 -11.71 -7.63
CA GLN A 29 -4.88 -12.80 -6.87
C GLN A 29 -3.81 -13.73 -6.28
N ARG A 30 -2.79 -14.12 -7.06
CA ARG A 30 -1.69 -14.95 -6.54
C ARG A 30 -0.89 -14.23 -5.45
N LEU A 31 -0.70 -12.91 -5.58
CA LEU A 31 -0.09 -12.11 -4.52
C LEU A 31 -0.93 -12.14 -3.24
N LEU A 32 -2.24 -11.96 -3.38
CA LEU A 32 -3.19 -12.03 -2.27
C LEU A 32 -3.16 -13.40 -1.59
N ASP A 33 -3.24 -14.47 -2.39
CA ASP A 33 -3.21 -15.84 -1.87
C ASP A 33 -1.91 -16.11 -1.10
N GLY A 34 -0.77 -15.64 -1.62
CA GLY A 34 0.52 -15.72 -0.95
C GLY A 34 0.56 -14.95 0.36
N ALA A 35 0.04 -13.72 0.38
CA ALA A 35 -0.02 -12.90 1.59
C ALA A 35 -0.90 -13.55 2.67
N ILE A 36 -2.12 -14.00 2.31
CA ILE A 36 -3.02 -14.67 3.24
C ILE A 36 -2.39 -15.96 3.80
N ALA A 37 -1.79 -16.78 2.94
CA ALA A 37 -1.15 -18.00 3.37
C ALA A 37 -0.01 -17.73 4.37
N LYS A 38 0.79 -16.68 4.13
CA LYS A 38 1.87 -16.29 5.03
C LYS A 38 1.33 -15.78 6.37
N LEU A 39 0.32 -14.91 6.38
CA LEU A 39 -0.31 -14.43 7.61
C LEU A 39 -0.87 -15.60 8.44
N ARG A 40 -1.54 -16.56 7.80
CA ARG A 40 -2.06 -17.77 8.47
C ARG A 40 -0.95 -18.64 9.08
N GLN A 41 0.21 -18.76 8.40
CA GLN A 41 1.37 -19.49 8.93
C GLN A 41 1.88 -18.90 10.27
N HIS A 42 1.66 -17.59 10.47
CA HIS A 42 2.01 -16.88 11.70
C HIS A 42 0.81 -16.65 12.63
N ASN A 43 -0.20 -17.51 12.53
CA ASN A 43 -1.39 -17.55 13.42
C ASN A 43 -2.27 -16.30 13.37
N VAL A 44 -2.20 -15.47 12.32
CA VAL A 44 -3.19 -14.40 12.10
C VAL A 44 -4.52 -15.05 11.76
N GLN A 45 -5.53 -14.75 12.55
CA GLN A 45 -6.86 -15.34 12.36
C GLN A 45 -7.56 -14.73 11.14
N GLU A 46 -8.40 -15.51 10.48
CA GLU A 46 -9.09 -15.06 9.26
C GLU A 46 -10.00 -13.83 9.50
N GLN A 47 -10.60 -13.74 10.67
CA GLN A 47 -11.43 -12.61 11.09
C GLN A 47 -10.64 -11.30 11.26
N ASP A 48 -9.32 -11.40 11.46
CA ASP A 48 -8.40 -10.27 11.64
C ASP A 48 -7.73 -9.85 10.33
N ILE A 49 -8.05 -10.51 9.22
CA ILE A 49 -7.61 -10.15 7.88
C ILE A 49 -8.76 -9.50 7.12
N ARG A 50 -8.57 -8.28 6.65
CA ARG A 50 -9.54 -7.56 5.81
C ARG A 50 -9.01 -7.38 4.41
N VAL A 51 -9.74 -7.85 3.41
CA VAL A 51 -9.36 -7.71 2.01
C VAL A 51 -10.25 -6.67 1.33
N VAL A 52 -9.64 -5.67 0.71
CA VAL A 52 -10.33 -4.60 -0.02
C VAL A 52 -9.85 -4.54 -1.46
N TRP A 53 -10.76 -4.72 -2.41
CA TRP A 53 -10.45 -4.66 -3.82
C TRP A 53 -10.67 -3.26 -4.39
N VAL A 54 -9.64 -2.69 -5.03
CA VAL A 54 -9.66 -1.40 -5.72
C VAL A 54 -9.50 -1.58 -7.24
N PRO A 55 -9.86 -0.59 -8.06
CA PRO A 55 -9.74 -0.71 -9.52
C PRO A 55 -8.30 -0.98 -10.00
N GLY A 56 -7.34 -0.20 -9.57
CA GLY A 56 -5.94 -0.30 -9.98
C GLY A 56 -4.96 0.00 -8.85
N ALA A 57 -3.68 -0.04 -9.15
CA ALA A 57 -2.63 0.26 -8.17
C ALA A 57 -2.71 1.72 -7.68
N TYR A 58 -3.09 2.65 -8.56
CA TYR A 58 -3.19 4.08 -8.26
C TYR A 58 -4.20 4.40 -7.15
N GLU A 59 -5.24 3.59 -6.99
CA GLU A 59 -6.27 3.79 -5.95
C GLU A 59 -5.90 3.16 -4.60
N THR A 60 -4.82 2.38 -4.52
CA THR A 60 -4.42 1.72 -3.26
C THR A 60 -4.08 2.70 -2.14
N PRO A 61 -3.39 3.85 -2.37
CA PRO A 61 -3.08 4.79 -1.30
C PRO A 61 -4.31 5.43 -0.67
N PHE A 62 -5.35 5.71 -1.46
CA PHE A 62 -6.59 6.29 -0.95
C PHE A 62 -7.24 5.39 0.11
N ILE A 63 -7.32 4.10 -0.17
CA ILE A 63 -7.88 3.13 0.78
C ILE A 63 -6.91 2.85 1.93
N ALA A 64 -5.60 2.79 1.66
CA ALA A 64 -4.59 2.65 2.69
C ALA A 64 -4.67 3.79 3.72
N SER A 65 -4.81 5.04 3.27
CA SER A 65 -4.93 6.20 4.16
C SER A 65 -6.18 6.18 5.05
N TYR A 66 -7.26 5.53 4.59
CA TYR A 66 -8.47 5.37 5.38
C TYR A 66 -8.25 4.41 6.55
N PHE A 67 -7.63 3.25 6.29
CA PHE A 67 -7.43 2.23 7.33
C PHE A 67 -6.24 2.53 8.24
N ALA A 68 -5.17 3.12 7.73
CA ALA A 68 -4.00 3.45 8.52
C ALA A 68 -4.27 4.46 9.66
N LYS A 69 -5.38 5.17 9.61
CA LYS A 69 -5.83 6.08 10.69
C LYS A 69 -6.56 5.38 11.84
N ASP A 70 -6.96 4.12 11.65
CA ASP A 70 -7.63 3.34 12.70
C ASP A 70 -6.56 2.67 13.58
N ARG A 71 -6.52 3.01 14.87
CA ARG A 71 -5.57 2.45 15.85
C ARG A 71 -5.63 0.92 16.00
N LYS A 72 -6.73 0.29 15.56
CA LYS A 72 -6.85 -1.17 15.52
C LYS A 72 -6.26 -1.79 14.27
N CYS A 73 -5.91 -0.99 13.27
CA CYS A 73 -5.23 -1.44 12.08
C CYS A 73 -3.73 -1.55 12.39
N LEU A 74 -3.24 -2.78 12.43
CA LEU A 74 -1.84 -3.06 12.75
C LEU A 74 -0.91 -2.81 11.57
N ALA A 75 -1.38 -3.07 10.35
CA ALA A 75 -0.66 -2.81 9.10
C ALA A 75 -1.62 -2.77 7.90
N VAL A 76 -1.20 -2.09 6.84
CA VAL A 76 -1.84 -2.10 5.54
C VAL A 76 -0.88 -2.66 4.50
N ILE A 77 -1.27 -3.73 3.80
CA ILE A 77 -0.50 -4.34 2.72
C ILE A 77 -1.15 -3.94 1.39
N CYS A 78 -0.44 -3.21 0.53
CA CYS A 78 -0.95 -2.80 -0.77
C CYS A 78 -0.38 -3.73 -1.86
N LEU A 79 -1.26 -4.47 -2.54
CA LEU A 79 -0.91 -5.43 -3.59
C LEU A 79 -1.40 -4.96 -4.95
N GLY A 80 -0.51 -4.99 -5.93
CA GLY A 80 -0.81 -4.60 -7.30
C GLY A 80 0.22 -5.15 -8.28
N ALA A 81 -0.01 -4.93 -9.56
CA ALA A 81 0.97 -5.22 -10.61
C ALA A 81 0.87 -4.15 -11.70
N VAL A 82 1.92 -3.36 -11.81
CA VAL A 82 2.14 -2.36 -12.86
C VAL A 82 3.16 -2.92 -13.82
N ILE A 83 2.75 -3.11 -15.06
CA ILE A 83 3.58 -3.68 -16.11
C ILE A 83 3.82 -2.58 -17.15
N LYS A 84 5.07 -2.41 -17.56
CA LYS A 84 5.47 -1.41 -18.55
C LYS A 84 4.63 -1.56 -19.82
N GLY A 85 4.05 -0.46 -20.27
CA GLY A 85 3.34 -0.34 -21.53
C GLY A 85 4.17 0.36 -22.60
N GLU A 86 3.50 0.86 -23.62
CA GLU A 86 4.13 1.62 -24.72
C GLU A 86 4.42 3.09 -24.34
N THR A 87 3.81 3.56 -23.26
CA THR A 87 3.94 4.94 -22.77
C THR A 87 4.55 4.96 -21.39
N SER A 88 4.95 6.15 -20.90
CA SER A 88 5.49 6.35 -19.55
C SER A 88 4.43 6.29 -18.42
N HIS A 89 3.19 5.91 -18.71
CA HIS A 89 2.09 5.90 -17.74
C HIS A 89 2.39 5.04 -16.49
N ASP A 90 3.06 3.91 -16.68
CA ASP A 90 3.50 3.03 -15.59
C ASP A 90 4.46 3.74 -14.62
N GLN A 91 5.37 4.59 -15.12
CA GLN A 91 6.32 5.34 -14.30
C GLN A 91 5.59 6.35 -13.40
N HIS A 92 4.59 7.06 -13.96
CA HIS A 92 3.78 8.01 -13.19
C HIS A 92 3.00 7.32 -12.07
N ILE A 93 2.38 6.17 -12.37
CA ILE A 93 1.69 5.36 -11.34
C ILE A 93 2.67 4.91 -10.26
N ASN A 94 3.79 4.30 -10.65
CA ASN A 94 4.76 3.75 -9.72
C ASN A 94 5.32 4.81 -8.78
N ARG A 95 5.71 5.98 -9.31
CA ARG A 95 6.22 7.11 -8.52
C ARG A 95 5.16 7.63 -7.56
N ALA A 96 3.96 7.94 -8.05
CA ALA A 96 2.89 8.49 -7.23
C ALA A 96 2.49 7.53 -6.10
N VAL A 97 2.34 6.25 -6.40
CA VAL A 97 1.91 5.25 -5.41
C VAL A 97 2.99 5.00 -4.36
N SER A 98 4.26 4.85 -4.75
CA SER A 98 5.33 4.59 -3.78
C SER A 98 5.50 5.75 -2.80
N MET A 99 5.47 7.00 -3.28
CA MET A 99 5.55 8.19 -2.43
C MET A 99 4.34 8.31 -1.51
N ALA A 100 3.13 8.14 -2.03
CA ALA A 100 1.91 8.26 -1.23
C ALA A 100 1.82 7.19 -0.12
N LEU A 101 2.21 5.95 -0.38
CA LEU A 101 2.20 4.89 0.64
C LEU A 101 3.23 5.16 1.74
N TRP A 102 4.42 5.64 1.37
CA TRP A 102 5.43 6.07 2.36
C TRP A 102 4.93 7.23 3.21
N GLU A 103 4.33 8.24 2.60
CA GLU A 103 3.76 9.40 3.28
C GLU A 103 2.66 8.99 4.28
N ILE A 104 1.76 8.08 3.87
CA ILE A 104 0.73 7.56 4.77
C ILE A 104 1.35 6.88 6.00
N ALA A 105 2.34 6.00 5.78
CA ALA A 105 3.01 5.31 6.87
C ALA A 105 3.68 6.30 7.85
N SER A 106 4.41 7.28 7.33
CA SER A 106 5.15 8.25 8.13
C SER A 106 4.22 9.19 8.94
N HIS A 107 3.05 9.56 8.38
CA HIS A 107 2.10 10.42 9.08
C HIS A 107 1.21 9.69 10.08
N THR A 108 0.93 8.42 9.85
CA THR A 108 0.00 7.65 10.71
C THR A 108 0.72 6.80 11.75
N GLY A 109 2.00 6.53 11.57
CA GLY A 109 2.75 5.56 12.38
C GLY A 109 2.35 4.11 12.15
N THR A 110 1.37 3.85 11.28
CA THR A 110 0.92 2.50 10.94
C THR A 110 1.77 1.97 9.78
N PRO A 111 2.36 0.76 9.88
CA PRO A 111 3.09 0.14 8.78
C PRO A 111 2.24 0.02 7.51
N VAL A 112 2.72 0.59 6.39
CA VAL A 112 2.09 0.48 5.07
C VAL A 112 3.08 -0.17 4.11
N ILE A 113 2.75 -1.37 3.66
CA ILE A 113 3.67 -2.22 2.89
C ILE A 113 3.44 -2.05 1.39
N PHE A 114 4.49 -1.70 0.66
CA PHE A 114 4.49 -1.59 -0.78
C PHE A 114 4.69 -2.97 -1.42
N GLY A 115 3.60 -3.71 -1.64
CA GLY A 115 3.57 -5.01 -2.32
C GLY A 115 3.14 -4.90 -3.79
N ILE A 116 3.39 -3.75 -4.44
CA ILE A 116 3.03 -3.52 -5.84
C ILE A 116 4.21 -3.89 -6.72
N LEU A 117 3.98 -4.85 -7.61
CA LEU A 117 4.97 -5.25 -8.60
C LEU A 117 5.13 -4.14 -9.65
N THR A 118 6.37 -3.81 -9.98
CA THR A 118 6.76 -2.94 -11.09
C THR A 118 7.64 -3.76 -12.02
N CYS A 119 7.12 -4.11 -13.20
CA CYS A 119 7.75 -5.10 -14.08
C CYS A 119 7.77 -4.61 -15.52
N ASP A 120 8.84 -4.96 -16.25
CA ASP A 120 8.93 -4.67 -17.68
C ASP A 120 8.05 -5.60 -18.54
N SER A 121 7.73 -6.80 -18.00
CA SER A 121 6.92 -7.78 -18.74
C SER A 121 5.98 -8.59 -17.85
N VAL A 122 5.00 -9.23 -18.49
CA VAL A 122 4.04 -10.14 -17.83
C VAL A 122 4.76 -11.34 -17.24
N GLU A 123 5.80 -11.85 -17.88
CA GLU A 123 6.62 -13.00 -17.43
C GLU A 123 7.31 -12.66 -16.10
N GLN A 124 7.88 -11.47 -15.99
CA GLN A 124 8.47 -11.00 -14.74
C GLN A 124 7.43 -10.91 -13.61
N ALA A 125 6.23 -10.39 -13.92
CA ALA A 125 5.15 -10.30 -12.95
C ALA A 125 4.63 -11.69 -12.53
N ASN A 126 4.54 -12.62 -13.47
CA ASN A 126 4.17 -14.00 -13.20
C ASN A 126 5.18 -14.69 -12.26
N ALA A 127 6.47 -14.58 -12.55
CA ALA A 127 7.52 -15.14 -11.70
C ALA A 127 7.47 -14.57 -10.26
N ARG A 128 7.28 -13.25 -10.12
CA ARG A 128 7.23 -12.57 -8.81
C ARG A 128 5.91 -12.78 -8.05
N SER A 129 4.87 -13.23 -8.73
CA SER A 129 3.60 -13.62 -8.07
C SER A 129 3.55 -15.12 -7.71
N GLY A 130 4.66 -15.87 -7.89
CA GLY A 130 4.76 -17.26 -7.53
C GLY A 130 4.12 -18.20 -8.55
N MET A 131 4.07 -17.81 -9.83
CA MET A 131 3.66 -18.73 -10.90
C MET A 131 4.80 -19.72 -11.18
N ILE A 132 4.55 -21.00 -10.95
CA ILE A 132 5.48 -22.09 -11.27
C ILE A 132 4.99 -22.78 -12.53
N GLU A 133 5.72 -22.63 -13.65
CA GLU A 133 5.34 -23.21 -14.94
C GLU A 133 5.33 -24.76 -14.97
N SER A 134 6.05 -25.40 -14.05
CA SER A 134 6.24 -26.87 -14.06
C SER A 134 5.34 -27.66 -13.11
N ALA A 135 4.51 -27.01 -12.30
CA ALA A 135 3.65 -27.71 -11.35
C ALA A 135 2.31 -28.11 -12.00
N LYS A 136 2.27 -29.28 -12.65
CA LYS A 136 1.03 -29.80 -13.24
C LYS A 136 -0.07 -30.11 -12.20
N ASP A 137 0.24 -30.26 -10.90
CA ASP A 137 -0.73 -30.81 -9.95
C ASP A 137 -0.66 -30.35 -8.49
N LYS A 138 0.18 -29.38 -8.10
CA LYS A 138 0.16 -28.85 -6.71
C LYS A 138 0.38 -27.35 -6.66
N VAL A 139 -0.68 -26.66 -6.35
CA VAL A 139 -0.58 -25.24 -5.92
C VAL A 139 0.08 -25.22 -4.54
N ILE A 140 1.38 -24.91 -4.51
CA ILE A 140 2.08 -24.64 -3.26
C ILE A 140 1.75 -23.18 -2.91
N CYS A 141 1.09 -22.96 -1.80
CA CYS A 141 0.77 -21.62 -1.33
C CYS A 141 1.36 -21.42 0.08
N PRO A 142 2.23 -20.42 0.32
CA PRO A 142 2.78 -19.50 -0.69
C PRO A 142 3.82 -20.19 -1.58
N ALA A 143 3.77 -19.89 -2.86
CA ALA A 143 4.80 -20.37 -3.79
C ALA A 143 6.12 -19.62 -3.55
N PRO A 144 7.28 -20.28 -3.74
CA PRO A 144 8.58 -19.62 -3.65
C PRO A 144 8.65 -18.37 -4.54
N GLY A 145 9.21 -17.27 -4.02
CA GLY A 145 9.33 -16.00 -4.73
C GLY A 145 8.04 -15.20 -4.89
N ASN A 146 6.96 -15.56 -4.16
CA ASN A 146 5.73 -14.79 -4.15
C ASN A 146 5.91 -13.50 -3.33
N LYS A 147 5.94 -12.35 -4.00
CA LYS A 147 6.13 -11.04 -3.38
C LYS A 147 4.97 -10.61 -2.47
N GLY A 148 3.78 -11.17 -2.63
CA GLY A 148 2.69 -10.98 -1.68
C GLY A 148 2.98 -11.65 -0.33
N ALA A 149 3.58 -12.85 -0.34
CA ALA A 149 4.01 -13.51 0.88
C ALA A 149 5.13 -12.73 1.58
N GLU A 150 6.11 -12.23 0.83
CA GLU A 150 7.19 -11.39 1.37
C GLU A 150 6.64 -10.07 1.96
N ALA A 151 5.63 -9.47 1.32
CA ALA A 151 4.96 -8.28 1.84
C ALA A 151 4.25 -8.56 3.17
N ALA A 152 3.67 -9.74 3.33
CA ALA A 152 3.05 -10.15 4.59
C ALA A 152 4.09 -10.40 5.69
N GLU A 153 5.26 -10.98 5.36
CA GLU A 153 6.38 -11.11 6.29
C GLU A 153 6.86 -9.75 6.77
N ALA A 154 7.09 -8.81 5.83
CA ALA A 154 7.51 -7.46 6.16
C ALA A 154 6.48 -6.73 7.06
N ALA A 155 5.18 -6.97 6.84
CA ALA A 155 4.13 -6.42 7.70
C ALA A 155 4.25 -6.94 9.14
N LEU A 156 4.41 -8.25 9.33
CA LEU A 156 4.54 -8.86 10.65
C LEU A 156 5.82 -8.39 11.38
N GLU A 157 6.93 -8.30 10.66
CA GLU A 157 8.19 -7.81 11.20
C GLU A 157 8.09 -6.35 11.64
N LEU A 158 7.46 -5.49 10.84
CA LEU A 158 7.27 -4.08 11.19
C LEU A 158 6.28 -3.88 12.34
N ILE A 159 5.23 -4.71 12.45
CA ILE A 159 4.31 -4.67 13.59
C ILE A 159 5.07 -4.96 14.89
N ASP A 160 5.88 -6.01 14.92
CA ASP A 160 6.69 -6.35 16.11
C ASP A 160 7.70 -5.23 16.41
N LEU A 161 8.41 -4.74 15.39
CA LEU A 161 9.39 -3.67 15.55
C LEU A 161 8.77 -2.39 16.14
N VAL A 162 7.63 -1.95 15.63
CA VAL A 162 6.95 -0.74 16.10
C VAL A 162 6.53 -0.89 17.58
N THR A 163 6.12 -2.08 17.99
CA THR A 163 5.76 -2.33 19.40
C THR A 163 6.97 -2.33 20.35
N GLU A 164 8.17 -2.60 19.84
CA GLU A 164 9.42 -2.59 20.62
C GLU A 164 10.13 -1.22 20.64
N LEU A 165 9.73 -0.30 19.75
CA LEU A 165 10.30 1.05 19.76
C LEU A 165 9.81 1.82 20.98
N PRO A 166 10.70 2.58 21.66
CA PRO A 166 10.28 3.42 22.76
C PRO A 166 9.28 4.48 22.28
N GLU A 167 8.24 4.71 23.08
CA GLU A 167 7.37 5.86 22.84
C GLU A 167 8.24 7.13 22.83
N THR A 168 8.23 7.83 21.71
CA THR A 168 8.90 9.12 21.66
C THR A 168 7.96 10.17 22.23
N ASP A 169 8.41 10.93 23.23
CA ASP A 169 7.70 12.10 23.77
C ASP A 169 7.55 13.23 22.72
N SER A 170 7.67 12.90 21.44
CA SER A 170 7.53 13.88 20.38
C SER A 170 6.05 14.25 20.24
N ASP A 171 5.72 15.45 20.75
CA ASP A 171 4.64 16.23 20.19
C ASP A 171 4.64 16.06 18.67
N ASP A 172 3.51 15.67 18.11
CA ASP A 172 3.24 15.39 16.69
C ASP A 172 3.71 16.53 15.74
N SER A 173 4.11 17.67 16.32
CA SER A 173 4.64 18.87 15.66
C SER A 173 6.04 18.66 15.04
N GLY A 174 6.92 17.88 15.67
CA GLY A 174 8.32 17.76 15.25
C GLY A 174 8.52 16.94 13.96
N LEU A 175 7.82 15.81 13.83
CA LEU A 175 7.91 14.97 12.64
C LEU A 175 7.19 15.63 11.45
N SER A 176 6.02 16.21 11.68
CA SER A 176 5.27 17.00 10.71
C SER A 176 6.09 18.19 10.20
N GLU A 177 6.79 18.89 11.10
CA GLU A 177 7.67 20.02 10.74
C GLU A 177 8.91 19.55 9.95
N MET A 178 9.49 18.41 10.30
CA MET A 178 10.64 17.84 9.58
C MET A 178 10.23 17.35 8.17
N VAL A 179 9.07 16.70 8.05
CA VAL A 179 8.51 16.27 6.75
C VAL A 179 8.14 17.48 5.90
N SER A 180 7.52 18.50 6.48
CA SER A 180 7.21 19.78 5.78
C SER A 180 8.49 20.45 5.28
N LYS A 181 9.52 20.56 6.12
CA LYS A 181 10.83 21.11 5.73
C LYS A 181 11.50 20.28 4.63
N PHE A 182 11.33 18.95 4.64
CA PHE A 182 11.85 18.09 3.59
C PHE A 182 11.10 18.30 2.26
N ILE A 183 9.77 18.40 2.31
CA ILE A 183 8.93 18.68 1.13
C ILE A 183 9.23 20.08 0.58
N ASP A 184 9.38 21.08 1.43
CA ASP A 184 9.74 22.45 1.04
C ASP A 184 11.16 22.52 0.45
N ALA A 185 12.10 21.78 1.00
CA ALA A 185 13.45 21.64 0.45
C ALA A 185 13.42 20.96 -0.93
N CYS A 186 12.61 19.91 -1.10
CA CYS A 186 12.42 19.27 -2.40
C CYS A 186 11.72 20.19 -3.42
N GLY A 187 10.72 20.97 -2.97
CA GLY A 187 10.00 21.93 -3.80
C GLY A 187 10.85 23.16 -4.20
N SER A 188 11.82 23.55 -3.37
CA SER A 188 12.75 24.64 -3.70
C SER A 188 13.86 24.24 -4.68
N LEU A 189 14.24 22.97 -4.70
CA LEU A 189 15.27 22.43 -5.61
C LEU A 189 14.77 22.36 -7.06
N THR A 190 13.48 22.21 -7.29
CA THR A 190 12.91 22.22 -8.66
C THR A 190 12.91 23.60 -9.32
N LYS A 191 13.09 24.70 -8.55
CA LYS A 191 13.13 26.07 -9.10
C LYS A 191 14.49 26.49 -9.64
N ASN A 192 15.57 25.79 -9.28
CA ASN A 192 16.93 26.20 -9.61
C ASN A 192 17.68 25.25 -10.56
N GLY A 193 17.04 24.20 -11.07
CA GLY A 193 17.67 23.27 -12.03
C GLY A 193 18.78 22.40 -11.45
N ASP A 194 18.95 22.37 -10.12
CA ASP A 194 19.97 21.57 -9.46
C ASP A 194 19.46 20.16 -9.21
N SER A 195 20.21 19.17 -9.70
CA SER A 195 19.93 17.74 -9.49
C SER A 195 19.99 17.35 -8.01
N PHE A 196 19.09 16.49 -7.57
CA PHE A 196 19.08 15.90 -6.24
C PHE A 196 20.43 15.26 -5.89
N PRO A 197 21.05 15.57 -4.75
CA PRO A 197 22.35 15.04 -4.37
C PRO A 197 22.38 13.53 -4.06
N PHE A 198 21.23 12.84 -4.16
CA PHE A 198 21.10 11.40 -3.86
C PHE A 198 20.53 10.54 -5.00
N LEU A 199 20.24 11.13 -6.17
CA LEU A 199 19.83 10.37 -7.35
C LEU A 199 20.95 10.47 -8.41
N PRO A 200 21.42 9.34 -8.95
CA PRO A 200 22.38 9.38 -10.06
C PRO A 200 21.76 10.15 -11.23
N SER A 201 22.55 11.00 -11.85
CA SER A 201 22.18 11.86 -13.00
C SER A 201 21.61 11.10 -14.21
N THR A 202 21.74 9.80 -14.25
CA THR A 202 21.22 8.91 -15.31
C THR A 202 19.69 8.69 -15.28
N LEU A 203 18.96 9.26 -14.30
CA LEU A 203 17.50 9.11 -14.22
C LEU A 203 16.73 10.22 -14.97
N PHE A 204 17.40 11.19 -15.53
CA PHE A 204 16.78 12.36 -16.19
C PHE A 204 17.34 12.65 -17.60
N ASP A 205 18.20 11.78 -18.14
CA ASP A 205 18.67 11.88 -19.52
C ASP A 205 17.68 11.12 -20.44
N ASP A 206 16.52 11.70 -20.66
CA ASP A 206 15.69 11.43 -21.80
C ASP A 206 15.51 12.74 -22.55
N ASP A 207 16.35 12.91 -23.58
CA ASP A 207 16.18 13.90 -24.64
C ASP A 207 14.91 13.59 -25.44
N ASP A 208 13.76 14.01 -24.95
CA ASP A 208 12.56 14.14 -25.77
C ASP A 208 11.92 15.50 -25.47
N ASP A 209 12.09 16.40 -26.42
CA ASP A 209 11.45 17.70 -26.53
C ASP A 209 9.92 17.54 -26.52
N ASP A 210 9.30 17.69 -25.34
CA ASP A 210 7.87 17.95 -25.26
C ASP A 210 7.59 19.12 -24.32
N GLU A 211 6.86 20.09 -24.87
CA GLU A 211 6.50 21.40 -24.35
C GLU A 211 6.20 21.42 -22.85
N LEU A 212 7.01 22.17 -22.09
CA LEU A 212 6.78 22.53 -20.71
C LEU A 212 5.44 23.26 -20.58
N PHE A 213 4.50 22.62 -19.90
CA PHE A 213 3.32 23.29 -19.36
C PHE A 213 3.80 24.30 -18.29
N ASP A 214 3.74 25.57 -18.64
CA ASP A 214 4.00 26.68 -17.71
C ASP A 214 2.88 26.79 -16.67
N ILE A 215 3.15 26.32 -15.43
CA ILE A 215 2.28 26.52 -14.26
C ILE A 215 2.79 27.68 -13.37
N SER A 216 3.24 28.78 -13.97
CA SER A 216 3.61 30.01 -13.23
C SER A 216 2.44 30.94 -12.92
N GLY A 217 1.18 30.47 -12.99
CA GLY A 217 -0.02 31.19 -12.58
C GLY A 217 -0.30 31.00 -11.10
N GLY A 218 0.17 31.91 -10.23
CA GLY A 218 -0.20 31.98 -8.83
C GLY A 218 -1.70 32.33 -8.67
N GLY A 219 -2.56 31.33 -8.80
CA GLY A 219 -3.98 31.41 -8.48
C GLY A 219 -4.25 30.69 -7.19
N ASN A 220 -4.85 31.37 -6.20
CA ASN A 220 -5.47 30.74 -5.06
C ASN A 220 -6.54 29.77 -5.56
N TYR A 221 -6.21 28.46 -5.59
CA TYR A 221 -7.21 27.43 -5.84
C TYR A 221 -7.94 27.16 -4.53
N ASP A 222 -9.13 27.79 -4.39
CA ASP A 222 -10.13 27.35 -3.45
C ASP A 222 -10.60 25.95 -3.88
N PHE A 223 -10.17 24.91 -3.15
CA PHE A 223 -10.69 23.56 -3.36
C PHE A 223 -12.18 23.55 -3.06
N PRO A 224 -13.05 23.22 -4.02
CA PRO A 224 -14.47 23.09 -3.74
C PRO A 224 -14.65 22.01 -2.67
N GLN A 225 -15.36 22.36 -1.59
CA GLN A 225 -15.76 21.45 -0.53
C GLN A 225 -16.43 20.22 -1.17
N LEU A 226 -15.86 19.03 -0.97
CA LEU A 226 -16.43 17.78 -1.48
C LEU A 226 -17.87 17.65 -0.96
N PRO A 227 -18.84 17.32 -1.83
CA PRO A 227 -20.21 17.15 -1.42
C PRO A 227 -20.32 16.04 -0.38
N HIS A 228 -20.99 16.34 0.73
CA HIS A 228 -21.23 15.41 1.83
C HIS A 228 -21.96 14.17 1.30
N ILE A 229 -21.27 13.02 1.20
CA ILE A 229 -21.89 11.77 0.80
C ILE A 229 -22.79 11.31 1.96
N PRO A 230 -24.14 11.26 1.81
CA PRO A 230 -25.01 10.85 2.90
C PRO A 230 -24.76 9.39 3.26
N LYS A 231 -24.49 9.11 4.53
CA LYS A 231 -24.37 7.74 5.06
C LYS A 231 -25.69 7.03 4.82
N LYS A 232 -25.72 6.03 3.94
CA LYS A 232 -26.88 5.16 3.76
C LYS A 232 -27.18 4.48 5.10
N GLN A 233 -28.33 4.80 5.70
CA GLN A 233 -28.84 4.11 6.88
C GLN A 233 -29.03 2.63 6.54
N ALA A 234 -28.32 1.76 7.26
CA ALA A 234 -28.54 0.32 7.17
C ALA A 234 -29.96 -0.03 7.65
N LYS A 235 -30.86 -0.37 6.73
CA LYS A 235 -32.18 -0.90 7.06
C LYS A 235 -31.99 -2.24 7.76
N LYS A 236 -32.27 -2.27 9.07
CA LYS A 236 -32.46 -3.50 9.85
C LYS A 236 -33.71 -4.23 9.35
N THR A 237 -33.53 -5.21 8.51
CA THR A 237 -34.59 -6.17 8.17
C THR A 237 -34.74 -7.15 9.32
N ARG A 238 -35.68 -6.85 10.20
CA ARG A 238 -36.12 -7.73 11.29
C ARG A 238 -36.97 -8.86 10.71
N LYS A 239 -36.39 -10.06 10.48
CA LYS A 239 -37.14 -11.25 10.12
C LYS A 239 -38.04 -11.65 11.30
N LYS A 240 -39.34 -11.48 11.13
CA LYS A 240 -40.37 -12.12 11.98
C LYS A 240 -40.37 -13.61 11.68
N GLN A 241 -39.90 -14.42 12.62
CA GLN A 241 -40.20 -15.85 12.66
C GLN A 241 -41.59 -16.02 13.21
N THR A 242 -42.56 -16.33 12.36
CA THR A 242 -43.86 -16.84 12.78
C THR A 242 -43.74 -18.33 13.04
N LYS A 243 -43.94 -18.69 14.32
CA LYS A 243 -44.26 -20.05 14.77
C LYS A 243 -45.52 -20.51 14.05
N LYS A 244 -45.51 -21.68 13.42
CA LYS A 244 -46.70 -22.49 13.19
C LYS A 244 -46.52 -23.80 13.94
N ASN A 245 -47.33 -23.90 14.98
CA ASN A 245 -47.58 -25.12 15.74
C ASN A 245 -48.60 -26.02 15.01
N LYS A 246 -48.42 -27.33 15.15
CA LYS A 246 -49.39 -28.41 15.29
C LYS A 246 -50.41 -28.63 14.17
N LYS A 247 -50.28 -29.68 13.45
CA LYS A 247 -51.05 -30.93 13.69
C LYS A 247 -50.37 -32.08 12.96
#